data_05bd223dfd851b1fc4eea54c4f5d717e
#
_entry.id   05bd223dfd851b1fc4eea54c4f5d717e
#
_cell.length_a   1.000
_cell.length_b   1.000
_cell.length_c   1.000
_cell.angle_alpha   90.00
_cell.angle_beta   90.00
_cell.angle_gamma   90.00
#
_symmetry.space_group_name_H-M   'P 1'
#
loop_
_entity.id
_entity.type
_entity.pdbx_description
1 polymer ?
#
loop_
_entity_poly.entity_id
_entity_poly.type
_entity_poly.pdbx_seq_one_letter_code
_entity_poly.pdbx_strand_id
1 'polypeptide(L)'
;MKHCFFAVDLGATSGRTILGTFTPQGLELQDVNRFPNHLIEVGGHYYWDIYELYRHILEGLKLAARMDDVQITSIGIDTWGVDFVCVGKDGGLLRQPYSYRDPHTMGAPEAFFARVPRKQVYGWTGIQIMNFNSLFQLDTLRRNKDSALEMADKILFMPDALSYLLTGEMVTEYTIASTAQLVNAETRRLEPALLKELGLTEDNFGRFVYPGEKIGVLTKEIQTITGLGAIPVIAVAGHDTASAVAAVPALDRNFAYLSSGTWSLMGVETCLLYTSDAA
;
A
#
# COMPACT_ATOMS: atom_id res chain seq x y z
N MET A 1 -18.36 16.26 -21.37
CA MET A 1 -17.92 15.29 -20.33
C MET A 1 -16.66 15.82 -19.66
N LYS A 2 -16.64 15.84 -18.31
CA LYS A 2 -15.47 16.22 -17.50
C LYS A 2 -14.54 15.02 -17.39
N HIS A 3 -13.27 15.20 -17.68
CA HIS A 3 -12.24 14.19 -17.44
C HIS A 3 -11.89 14.16 -15.96
N CYS A 4 -12.16 13.04 -15.31
CA CYS A 4 -11.97 12.88 -13.88
C CYS A 4 -10.97 11.75 -13.57
N PHE A 5 -10.29 11.88 -12.45
CA PHE A 5 -9.46 10.84 -11.87
C PHE A 5 -10.22 10.24 -10.69
N PHE A 6 -10.27 8.92 -10.62
CA PHE A 6 -10.90 8.22 -9.51
C PHE A 6 -9.83 7.80 -8.50
N ALA A 7 -9.85 8.43 -7.33
CA ALA A 7 -8.93 8.13 -6.25
C ALA A 7 -9.62 7.28 -5.18
N VAL A 8 -8.90 6.30 -4.66
CA VAL A 8 -9.26 5.44 -3.53
C VAL A 8 -8.27 5.71 -2.41
N ASP A 9 -8.71 6.32 -1.33
CA ASP A 9 -7.92 6.70 -0.16
C ASP A 9 -8.40 5.86 1.04
N LEU A 10 -7.57 4.90 1.47
CA LEU A 10 -7.87 3.95 2.53
C LEU A 10 -6.98 4.17 3.74
N GLY A 11 -7.53 4.80 4.76
CA GLY A 11 -6.87 4.88 6.06
C GLY A 11 -7.18 3.69 6.97
N ALA A 12 -6.51 3.63 8.12
CA ALA A 12 -6.65 2.55 9.10
C ALA A 12 -8.01 2.52 9.85
N THR A 13 -8.87 3.52 9.68
CA THR A 13 -10.18 3.61 10.36
C THR A 13 -11.34 3.89 9.41
N SER A 14 -11.05 4.41 8.23
CA SER A 14 -12.05 4.74 7.22
C SER A 14 -11.43 4.77 5.84
N GLY A 15 -12.26 4.57 4.84
CA GLY A 15 -11.89 4.73 3.44
C GLY A 15 -12.86 5.66 2.72
N ARG A 16 -12.45 6.16 1.59
CA ARG A 16 -13.27 6.96 0.69
C ARG A 16 -12.85 6.76 -0.76
N THR A 17 -13.80 6.99 -1.65
CA THR A 17 -13.51 7.17 -3.07
C THR A 17 -13.87 8.58 -3.50
N ILE A 18 -13.07 9.16 -4.37
CA ILE A 18 -13.10 10.58 -4.71
C ILE A 18 -12.97 10.72 -6.22
N LEU A 19 -13.71 11.65 -6.81
CA LEU A 19 -13.46 12.16 -8.16
C LEU A 19 -12.67 13.46 -8.06
N GLY A 20 -11.51 13.49 -8.67
CA GLY A 20 -10.70 14.68 -8.87
C GLY A 20 -10.84 15.17 -10.31
N THR A 21 -11.14 16.47 -10.50
CA THR A 21 -11.30 17.07 -11.81
C THR A 21 -10.44 18.32 -11.91
N PHE A 22 -9.61 18.41 -12.94
CA PHE A 22 -8.91 19.66 -13.23
C PHE A 22 -9.82 20.59 -14.02
N THR A 23 -10.00 21.80 -13.48
CA THR A 23 -10.75 22.89 -14.11
C THR A 23 -9.81 24.09 -14.32
N PRO A 24 -10.21 25.11 -15.12
CA PRO A 24 -9.44 26.35 -15.20
C PRO A 24 -9.21 27.05 -13.86
N GLN A 25 -10.05 26.78 -12.87
CA GLN A 25 -9.97 27.35 -11.51
C GLN A 25 -9.09 26.53 -10.57
N GLY A 26 -8.69 25.31 -10.96
CA GLY A 26 -7.85 24.42 -10.17
C GLY A 26 -8.41 23.00 -10.08
N LEU A 27 -8.00 22.27 -9.04
CA LEU A 27 -8.45 20.92 -8.76
C LEU A 27 -9.75 20.96 -7.93
N GLU A 28 -10.82 20.38 -8.47
CA GLU A 28 -12.07 20.13 -7.75
C GLU A 28 -12.09 18.68 -7.28
N LEU A 29 -12.47 18.48 -6.01
CA LEU A 29 -12.61 17.16 -5.39
C LEU A 29 -14.06 16.91 -5.02
N GLN A 30 -14.60 15.75 -5.36
CA GLN A 30 -15.95 15.32 -5.03
C GLN A 30 -15.89 13.94 -4.39
N ASP A 31 -16.34 13.82 -3.15
CA ASP A 31 -16.51 12.51 -2.49
C ASP A 31 -17.61 11.71 -3.23
N VAL A 32 -17.31 10.46 -3.56
CA VAL A 32 -18.25 9.53 -4.17
C VAL A 32 -18.92 8.65 -3.11
N ASN A 33 -18.11 8.03 -2.24
CA ASN A 33 -18.57 7.35 -1.04
C ASN A 33 -17.53 7.42 0.07
N ARG A 34 -18.00 7.24 1.31
CA ARG A 34 -17.19 7.07 2.52
C ARG A 34 -17.67 5.85 3.29
N PHE A 35 -16.75 5.13 3.89
CA PHE A 35 -17.05 3.91 4.63
C PHE A 35 -16.07 3.70 5.79
N PRO A 36 -16.49 3.02 6.86
CA PRO A 36 -15.57 2.61 7.91
C PRO A 36 -14.65 1.50 7.43
N ASN A 37 -13.45 1.43 8.00
CA ASN A 37 -12.53 0.31 7.83
C ASN A 37 -12.47 -0.42 9.17
N HIS A 38 -13.13 -1.57 9.25
CA HIS A 38 -13.23 -2.35 10.47
C HIS A 38 -12.18 -3.47 10.51
N LEU A 39 -11.68 -3.71 11.72
CA LEU A 39 -10.88 -4.90 11.97
C LEU A 39 -11.80 -6.10 12.23
N ILE A 40 -11.39 -7.24 11.71
CA ILE A 40 -11.97 -8.54 12.06
C ILE A 40 -11.12 -9.12 13.18
N GLU A 41 -11.72 -9.40 14.32
CA GLU A 41 -11.07 -10.12 15.42
C GLU A 41 -11.53 -11.58 15.42
N VAL A 42 -10.58 -12.49 15.24
CA VAL A 42 -10.85 -13.93 15.27
C VAL A 42 -9.62 -14.70 15.80
N GLY A 43 -9.87 -15.63 16.71
CA GLY A 43 -8.79 -16.45 17.29
C GLY A 43 -7.71 -15.67 18.03
N GLY A 44 -8.03 -14.48 18.55
CA GLY A 44 -7.08 -13.59 19.23
C GLY A 44 -6.18 -12.77 18.28
N HIS A 45 -6.51 -12.75 17.01
CA HIS A 45 -5.80 -12.01 15.97
C HIS A 45 -6.68 -10.95 15.31
N TYR A 46 -6.04 -9.89 14.80
CA TYR A 46 -6.69 -8.81 14.08
C TYR A 46 -6.34 -8.85 12.59
N TYR A 47 -7.39 -8.84 11.76
CA TYR A 47 -7.27 -8.87 10.30
C TYR A 47 -8.00 -7.68 9.69
N TRP A 48 -7.54 -7.28 8.50
CA TRP A 48 -8.32 -6.40 7.62
C TRP A 48 -9.26 -7.23 6.75
N ASP A 49 -10.47 -6.75 6.51
CA ASP A 49 -11.37 -7.34 5.52
C ASP A 49 -11.09 -6.74 4.14
N ILE A 50 -10.12 -7.32 3.42
CA ILE A 50 -9.75 -6.82 2.10
C ILE A 50 -10.89 -6.95 1.09
N TYR A 51 -11.77 -7.96 1.23
CA TYR A 51 -12.91 -8.13 0.33
C TYR A 51 -14.00 -7.10 0.59
N GLU A 52 -14.17 -6.65 1.83
CA GLU A 52 -15.08 -5.55 2.16
C GLU A 52 -14.55 -4.22 1.58
N LEU A 53 -13.24 -3.96 1.70
CA LEU A 53 -12.62 -2.79 1.06
C LEU A 53 -12.80 -2.83 -0.46
N TYR A 54 -12.54 -3.96 -1.08
CA TYR A 54 -12.77 -4.17 -2.51
C TYR A 54 -14.23 -3.94 -2.91
N ARG A 55 -15.21 -4.44 -2.13
CA ARG A 55 -16.63 -4.20 -2.34
C ARG A 55 -16.95 -2.70 -2.34
N HIS A 56 -16.41 -1.95 -1.40
CA HIS A 56 -16.61 -0.49 -1.33
C HIS A 56 -15.98 0.26 -2.51
N ILE A 57 -14.84 -0.19 -3.01
CA ILE A 57 -14.23 0.35 -4.23
C ILE A 57 -15.16 0.13 -5.44
N LEU A 58 -15.69 -1.10 -5.60
CA LEU A 58 -16.64 -1.40 -6.67
C LEU A 58 -17.93 -0.58 -6.57
N GLU A 59 -18.43 -0.33 -5.37
CA GLU A 59 -19.59 0.55 -5.14
C GLU A 59 -19.27 1.98 -5.58
N GLY A 60 -18.12 2.52 -5.19
CA GLY A 60 -17.67 3.84 -5.64
C GLY A 60 -17.56 3.95 -7.15
N LEU A 61 -16.99 2.95 -7.82
CA LEU A 61 -16.90 2.89 -9.28
C LEU A 61 -18.28 2.85 -9.95
N LYS A 62 -19.23 2.06 -9.40
CA LYS A 62 -20.61 2.01 -9.89
C LYS A 62 -21.35 3.34 -9.72
N LEU A 63 -21.13 4.02 -8.61
CA LEU A 63 -21.71 5.36 -8.37
C LEU A 63 -21.15 6.36 -9.36
N ALA A 64 -19.84 6.40 -9.53
CA ALA A 64 -19.18 7.31 -10.48
C ALA A 64 -19.59 7.04 -11.93
N ALA A 65 -19.79 5.77 -12.31
CA ALA A 65 -20.26 5.38 -13.65
C ALA A 65 -21.68 5.89 -13.99
N ARG A 66 -22.48 6.23 -12.98
CA ARG A 66 -23.85 6.74 -13.13
C ARG A 66 -23.96 8.26 -13.07
N MET A 67 -22.86 8.94 -12.79
CA MET A 67 -22.84 10.41 -12.74
C MET A 67 -22.87 10.98 -14.14
N ASP A 68 -23.77 11.96 -14.36
CA ASP A 68 -23.82 12.67 -15.62
C ASP A 68 -22.54 13.47 -15.86
N ASP A 69 -22.11 13.53 -17.11
CA ASP A 69 -20.94 14.30 -17.57
C ASP A 69 -19.58 13.89 -16.98
N VAL A 70 -19.46 12.74 -16.32
CA VAL A 70 -18.21 12.20 -15.78
C VAL A 70 -17.59 11.20 -16.77
N GLN A 71 -16.31 11.38 -17.07
CA GLN A 71 -15.47 10.40 -17.78
C GLN A 71 -14.25 10.09 -16.92
N ILE A 72 -14.22 8.90 -16.32
CA ILE A 72 -13.06 8.45 -15.53
C ILE A 72 -11.91 8.18 -16.48
N THR A 73 -10.78 8.87 -16.28
CA THR A 73 -9.57 8.76 -17.08
C THR A 73 -8.61 7.72 -16.53
N SER A 74 -8.49 7.65 -15.20
CA SER A 74 -7.66 6.68 -14.50
C SER A 74 -8.13 6.46 -13.07
N ILE A 75 -7.64 5.37 -12.47
CA ILE A 75 -7.87 5.00 -11.08
C ILE A 75 -6.52 4.95 -10.38
N GLY A 76 -6.44 5.50 -9.17
CA GLY A 76 -5.30 5.40 -8.26
C GLY A 76 -5.76 4.94 -6.88
N ILE A 77 -4.93 4.13 -6.19
CA ILE A 77 -5.24 3.57 -4.88
C ILE A 77 -4.06 3.83 -3.95
N ASP A 78 -4.30 4.44 -2.80
CA ASP A 78 -3.38 4.46 -1.68
C ASP A 78 -4.01 3.88 -0.42
N THR A 79 -3.16 3.41 0.48
CA THR A 79 -3.56 2.78 1.74
C THR A 79 -2.55 3.12 2.85
N TRP A 80 -2.87 2.71 4.07
CA TRP A 80 -1.89 2.64 5.16
C TRP A 80 -0.74 1.69 4.79
N GLY A 81 0.41 1.85 5.46
CA GLY A 81 1.64 1.10 5.20
C GLY A 81 1.69 -0.30 5.80
N VAL A 82 2.73 -1.01 5.53
CA VAL A 82 3.31 -2.22 6.13
C VAL A 82 2.54 -3.53 5.94
N ASP A 83 1.22 -3.51 5.74
CA ASP A 83 0.42 -4.73 5.65
C ASP A 83 0.38 -5.29 4.23
N PHE A 84 0.22 -6.60 4.12
CA PHE A 84 0.29 -7.33 2.86
C PHE A 84 -0.62 -8.57 2.87
N VAL A 85 -0.84 -9.11 1.69
CA VAL A 85 -1.52 -10.40 1.47
C VAL A 85 -0.56 -11.40 0.85
N CYS A 86 -0.80 -12.67 1.13
CA CYS A 86 -0.18 -13.80 0.45
C CYS A 86 -1.11 -14.30 -0.66
N VAL A 87 -0.60 -14.44 -1.88
CA VAL A 87 -1.33 -14.92 -3.04
C VAL A 87 -0.80 -16.28 -3.45
N GLY A 88 -1.68 -17.24 -3.64
CA GLY A 88 -1.34 -18.57 -4.10
C GLY A 88 -1.05 -18.65 -5.61
N LYS A 89 -0.52 -19.77 -6.07
CA LYS A 89 -0.23 -20.02 -7.49
C LYS A 89 -1.46 -19.98 -8.39
N ASP A 90 -2.64 -20.17 -7.82
CA ASP A 90 -3.92 -20.05 -8.52
C ASP A 90 -4.43 -18.61 -8.61
N GLY A 91 -3.69 -17.66 -8.04
CA GLY A 91 -4.08 -16.24 -7.98
C GLY A 91 -5.05 -15.91 -6.84
N GLY A 92 -5.45 -16.88 -6.03
CA GLY A 92 -6.32 -16.65 -4.87
C GLY A 92 -5.57 -16.07 -3.68
N LEU A 93 -6.25 -15.22 -2.90
CA LEU A 93 -5.72 -14.75 -1.62
C LEU A 93 -5.79 -15.90 -0.61
N LEU A 94 -4.68 -16.24 0.02
CA LEU A 94 -4.59 -17.39 0.91
C LEU A 94 -5.20 -17.15 2.29
N ARG A 95 -5.24 -15.89 2.72
CA ARG A 95 -5.84 -15.46 3.99
C ARG A 95 -6.12 -13.95 3.95
N GLN A 96 -7.03 -13.49 4.82
CA GLN A 96 -7.17 -12.06 5.14
C GLN A 96 -5.84 -11.52 5.69
N PRO A 97 -5.40 -10.31 5.28
CA PRO A 97 -4.15 -9.73 5.77
C PRO A 97 -4.22 -9.45 7.27
N TYR A 98 -3.14 -9.76 7.98
CA TYR A 98 -3.00 -9.29 9.35
C TYR A 98 -3.04 -7.75 9.39
N SER A 99 -3.63 -7.23 10.44
CA SER A 99 -3.49 -5.81 10.75
C SER A 99 -2.15 -5.57 11.43
N TYR A 100 -1.49 -4.46 11.12
CA TYR A 100 -0.30 -4.01 11.85
C TYR A 100 -0.54 -3.80 13.36
N ARG A 101 -1.81 -3.77 13.79
CA ARG A 101 -2.21 -3.68 15.20
C ARG A 101 -2.24 -5.04 15.89
N ASP A 102 -2.08 -6.12 15.14
CA ASP A 102 -2.06 -7.47 15.70
C ASP A 102 -0.81 -7.69 16.56
N PRO A 103 -0.94 -8.32 17.73
CA PRO A 103 0.20 -8.54 18.63
C PRO A 103 1.19 -9.61 18.17
N HIS A 104 0.97 -10.30 17.03
CA HIS A 104 1.83 -11.42 16.57
C HIS A 104 3.30 -11.05 16.37
N THR A 105 3.59 -9.75 16.17
CA THR A 105 4.96 -9.23 16.00
C THR A 105 5.63 -8.76 17.28
N MET A 106 5.01 -8.98 18.44
CA MET A 106 5.63 -8.63 19.73
C MET A 106 6.94 -9.39 19.91
N GLY A 107 8.04 -8.66 20.19
CA GLY A 107 9.39 -9.23 20.31
C GLY A 107 10.06 -9.62 18.99
N ALA A 108 9.41 -9.38 17.84
CA ALA A 108 9.95 -9.73 16.54
C ALA A 108 11.22 -8.95 16.16
N PRO A 109 11.34 -7.63 16.43
CA PRO A 109 12.58 -6.91 16.17
C PRO A 109 13.79 -7.52 16.92
N GLU A 110 13.65 -7.83 18.18
CA GLU A 110 14.71 -8.42 18.99
C GLU A 110 15.15 -9.78 18.44
N ALA A 111 14.19 -10.61 18.07
CA ALA A 111 14.47 -11.91 17.46
C ALA A 111 15.16 -11.80 16.08
N PHE A 112 14.80 -10.81 15.29
CA PHE A 112 15.42 -10.55 13.99
C PHE A 112 16.85 -9.99 14.17
N PHE A 113 17.03 -9.01 15.04
CA PHE A 113 18.33 -8.37 15.29
C PHE A 113 19.35 -9.24 16.00
N ALA A 114 18.94 -10.38 16.57
CA ALA A 114 19.87 -11.41 17.01
C ALA A 114 20.64 -12.06 15.83
N ARG A 115 20.14 -11.96 14.59
CA ARG A 115 20.75 -12.51 13.38
C ARG A 115 21.35 -11.44 12.47
N VAL A 116 20.68 -10.29 12.34
CA VAL A 116 21.09 -9.19 11.47
C VAL A 116 21.21 -7.92 12.31
N PRO A 117 22.39 -7.28 12.40
CA PRO A 117 22.56 -6.08 13.23
C PRO A 117 21.58 -4.95 12.88
N ARG A 118 20.94 -4.36 13.89
CA ARG A 118 19.99 -3.24 13.75
C ARG A 118 20.54 -2.10 12.89
N LYS A 119 21.81 -1.70 13.14
CA LYS A 119 22.47 -0.63 12.38
C LYS A 119 22.58 -0.95 10.90
N GLN A 120 22.79 -2.21 10.56
CA GLN A 120 22.90 -2.65 9.17
C GLN A 120 21.55 -2.57 8.47
N VAL A 121 20.48 -3.06 9.10
CA VAL A 121 19.10 -2.96 8.57
C VAL A 121 18.72 -1.50 8.34
N TYR A 122 18.97 -0.64 9.32
CA TYR A 122 18.72 0.79 9.18
C TYR A 122 19.57 1.41 8.07
N GLY A 123 20.85 1.05 7.99
CA GLY A 123 21.77 1.55 6.95
C GLY A 123 21.33 1.19 5.53
N TRP A 124 20.71 0.04 5.34
CA TRP A 124 20.13 -0.34 4.05
C TRP A 124 18.82 0.39 3.75
N THR A 125 17.93 0.51 4.74
CA THR A 125 16.52 0.89 4.46
C THR A 125 16.20 2.32 4.83
N GLY A 126 16.88 2.93 5.78
CA GLY A 126 16.55 4.25 6.30
C GLY A 126 15.23 4.35 7.05
N ILE A 127 14.55 3.22 7.28
CA ILE A 127 13.20 3.20 7.86
C ILE A 127 13.26 3.05 9.37
N GLN A 128 12.44 3.84 10.06
CA GLN A 128 12.24 3.72 11.51
C GLN A 128 11.81 2.30 11.88
N ILE A 129 12.45 1.75 12.90
CA ILE A 129 12.18 0.40 13.35
C ILE A 129 10.92 0.40 14.22
N MET A 130 9.88 -0.24 13.71
CA MET A 130 8.63 -0.50 14.41
C MET A 130 8.36 -2.00 14.35
N ASN A 131 7.86 -2.58 15.44
CA ASN A 131 7.63 -4.03 15.51
C ASN A 131 6.68 -4.55 14.42
N PHE A 132 5.80 -3.72 13.91
CA PHE A 132 4.82 -4.05 12.88
C PHE A 132 5.30 -3.86 11.43
N ASN A 133 6.55 -3.40 11.18
CA ASN A 133 7.04 -3.31 9.80
C ASN A 133 6.99 -4.69 9.13
N SER A 134 6.72 -4.72 7.84
CA SER A 134 6.52 -5.99 7.10
C SER A 134 7.69 -6.96 7.25
N LEU A 135 8.92 -6.44 7.37
CA LEU A 135 10.12 -7.24 7.67
C LEU A 135 9.89 -8.15 8.88
N PHE A 136 9.37 -7.60 9.97
CA PHE A 136 9.16 -8.36 11.23
C PHE A 136 7.89 -9.20 11.17
N GLN A 137 6.86 -8.77 10.44
CA GLN A 137 5.69 -9.60 10.17
C GLN A 137 6.09 -10.87 9.40
N LEU A 138 6.81 -10.72 8.29
CA LEU A 138 7.28 -11.84 7.46
C LEU A 138 8.23 -12.76 8.24
N ASP A 139 9.15 -12.21 9.02
CA ASP A 139 10.04 -13.02 9.87
C ASP A 139 9.26 -13.83 10.91
N THR A 140 8.24 -13.23 11.52
CA THR A 140 7.39 -13.92 12.48
C THR A 140 6.60 -15.05 11.81
N LEU A 141 5.96 -14.78 10.67
CA LEU A 141 5.22 -15.79 9.91
C LEU A 141 6.14 -16.95 9.49
N ARG A 142 7.35 -16.65 9.01
CA ARG A 142 8.34 -17.66 8.64
C ARG A 142 8.76 -18.53 9.84
N ARG A 143 9.11 -17.90 10.97
CA ARG A 143 9.52 -18.64 12.19
C ARG A 143 8.40 -19.53 12.71
N ASN A 144 7.16 -19.10 12.58
CA ASN A 144 5.97 -19.85 12.99
C ASN A 144 5.49 -20.86 11.95
N LYS A 145 6.19 -21.00 10.79
CA LYS A 145 5.80 -21.86 9.68
C LYS A 145 4.35 -21.61 9.25
N ASP A 146 4.03 -20.33 9.08
CA ASP A 146 2.69 -19.90 8.70
C ASP A 146 2.31 -20.45 7.32
N SER A 147 1.22 -21.18 7.25
CA SER A 147 0.81 -21.90 6.05
C SER A 147 0.50 -20.98 4.88
N ALA A 148 0.00 -19.77 5.12
CA ALA A 148 -0.26 -18.82 4.03
C ALA A 148 1.06 -18.31 3.43
N LEU A 149 2.08 -18.03 4.25
CA LEU A 149 3.39 -17.62 3.75
C LEU A 149 4.11 -18.80 3.06
N GLU A 150 4.03 -20.02 3.60
CA GLU A 150 4.66 -21.21 3.00
C GLU A 150 4.07 -21.56 1.62
N MET A 151 2.78 -21.29 1.41
CA MET A 151 2.08 -21.57 0.15
C MET A 151 2.04 -20.37 -0.80
N ALA A 152 2.56 -19.20 -0.38
CA ALA A 152 2.54 -18.01 -1.18
C ALA A 152 3.43 -18.13 -2.43
N ASP A 153 2.87 -17.81 -3.58
CA ASP A 153 3.60 -17.53 -4.81
C ASP A 153 4.04 -16.06 -4.83
N LYS A 154 3.13 -15.16 -4.43
CA LYS A 154 3.36 -13.72 -4.35
C LYS A 154 2.94 -13.13 -3.02
N ILE A 155 3.62 -12.05 -2.67
CA ILE A 155 3.32 -11.15 -1.55
C ILE A 155 2.99 -9.79 -2.16
N LEU A 156 1.78 -9.29 -1.92
CA LEU A 156 1.33 -7.99 -2.43
C LEU A 156 0.98 -7.08 -1.25
N PHE A 157 1.50 -5.85 -1.25
CA PHE A 157 1.09 -4.84 -0.27
C PHE A 157 -0.37 -4.43 -0.50
N MET A 158 -1.00 -3.83 0.49
CA MET A 158 -2.44 -3.56 0.44
C MET A 158 -2.93 -2.84 -0.83
N PRO A 159 -2.32 -1.72 -1.29
CA PRO A 159 -2.80 -1.04 -2.50
C PRO A 159 -2.50 -1.86 -3.76
N ASP A 160 -1.39 -2.62 -3.76
CA ASP A 160 -1.03 -3.51 -4.86
C ASP A 160 -2.03 -4.67 -4.97
N ALA A 161 -2.44 -5.25 -3.83
CA ALA A 161 -3.44 -6.31 -3.78
C ALA A 161 -4.82 -5.83 -4.28
N LEU A 162 -5.25 -4.63 -3.88
CA LEU A 162 -6.50 -4.06 -4.37
C LEU A 162 -6.44 -3.73 -5.87
N SER A 163 -5.28 -3.23 -6.34
CA SER A 163 -5.03 -3.02 -7.78
C SER A 163 -5.04 -4.34 -8.54
N TYR A 164 -4.46 -5.41 -7.98
CA TYR A 164 -4.51 -6.76 -8.53
C TYR A 164 -5.95 -7.26 -8.68
N LEU A 165 -6.79 -7.11 -7.66
CA LEU A 165 -8.20 -7.51 -7.72
C LEU A 165 -8.99 -6.75 -8.80
N LEU A 166 -8.56 -5.55 -9.18
CA LEU A 166 -9.18 -4.77 -10.25
C LEU A 166 -8.64 -5.09 -11.65
N THR A 167 -7.36 -5.46 -11.75
CA THR A 167 -6.64 -5.52 -13.04
C THR A 167 -6.14 -6.91 -13.42
N GLY A 168 -5.96 -7.79 -12.44
CA GLY A 168 -5.24 -9.06 -12.61
C GLY A 168 -3.71 -8.93 -12.65
N GLU A 169 -3.15 -7.72 -12.53
CA GLU A 169 -1.71 -7.46 -12.61
C GLU A 169 -1.08 -7.37 -11.21
N MET A 170 -0.06 -8.18 -10.97
CA MET A 170 0.66 -8.22 -9.70
C MET A 170 1.87 -7.29 -9.76
N VAL A 171 1.85 -6.24 -8.96
CA VAL A 171 2.91 -5.23 -8.88
C VAL A 171 3.39 -5.07 -7.44
N THR A 172 4.50 -4.36 -7.28
CA THR A 172 5.04 -3.85 -6.02
C THR A 172 5.36 -2.39 -6.23
N GLU A 173 4.52 -1.51 -5.70
CA GLU A 173 4.73 -0.08 -5.83
C GLU A 173 5.76 0.40 -4.80
N TYR A 174 6.66 1.28 -5.25
CA TYR A 174 7.84 1.71 -4.51
C TYR A 174 7.54 2.33 -3.14
N THR A 175 6.57 3.26 -3.07
CA THR A 175 6.33 4.04 -1.85
C THR A 175 5.69 3.19 -0.76
N ILE A 176 4.76 2.30 -1.12
CA ILE A 176 4.20 1.35 -0.15
C ILE A 176 5.25 0.31 0.27
N ALA A 177 6.05 -0.19 -0.67
CA ALA A 177 7.13 -1.13 -0.38
C ALA A 177 8.20 -0.51 0.55
N SER A 178 8.45 0.80 0.47
CA SER A 178 9.40 1.47 1.35
C SER A 178 9.00 1.39 2.82
N THR A 179 7.70 1.33 3.13
CA THR A 179 7.21 1.19 4.51
C THR A 179 7.55 -0.16 5.14
N ALA A 180 7.80 -1.15 4.30
CA ALA A 180 8.02 -2.54 4.71
C ALA A 180 9.35 -2.78 5.44
N GLN A 181 10.29 -1.81 5.39
CA GLN A 181 11.68 -2.01 5.82
C GLN A 181 12.40 -3.13 5.02
N LEU A 182 12.04 -3.26 3.74
CA LEU A 182 12.61 -4.24 2.81
C LEU A 182 13.29 -3.58 1.60
N VAL A 183 13.06 -2.29 1.38
CA VAL A 183 13.62 -1.55 0.25
C VAL A 183 14.92 -0.87 0.66
N ASN A 184 15.97 -1.07 -0.13
CA ASN A 184 17.23 -0.36 0.02
C ASN A 184 17.06 1.09 -0.44
N ALA A 185 17.38 2.04 0.44
CA ALA A 185 17.17 3.47 0.21
C ALA A 185 18.06 4.04 -0.92
N GLU A 186 19.23 3.44 -1.17
CA GLU A 186 20.15 3.86 -2.21
C GLU A 186 19.77 3.30 -3.58
N THR A 187 19.55 1.98 -3.68
CA THR A 187 19.21 1.31 -4.93
C THR A 187 17.74 1.48 -5.33
N ARG A 188 16.87 1.82 -4.37
CA ARG A 188 15.40 1.91 -4.52
C ARG A 188 14.77 0.61 -5.00
N ARG A 189 15.35 -0.52 -4.60
CA ARG A 189 14.90 -1.88 -4.89
C ARG A 189 14.81 -2.67 -3.60
N LEU A 190 14.15 -3.83 -3.64
CA LEU A 190 14.17 -4.75 -2.51
C LEU A 190 15.62 -5.13 -2.15
N GLU A 191 15.94 -5.17 -0.85
CA GLU A 191 17.27 -5.50 -0.35
C GLU A 191 17.47 -7.02 -0.37
N PRO A 192 18.33 -7.57 -1.25
CA PRO A 192 18.48 -9.02 -1.38
C PRO A 192 18.95 -9.72 -0.10
N ALA A 193 19.74 -9.02 0.72
CA ALA A 193 20.21 -9.58 1.98
C ALA A 193 19.06 -9.78 2.97
N LEU A 194 18.10 -8.86 3.04
CA LEU A 194 16.91 -8.99 3.87
C LEU A 194 15.98 -10.08 3.35
N LEU A 195 15.76 -10.13 2.03
CA LEU A 195 14.95 -11.19 1.41
C LEU A 195 15.53 -12.58 1.71
N LYS A 196 16.85 -12.73 1.59
CA LYS A 196 17.54 -13.99 1.91
C LYS A 196 17.31 -14.43 3.36
N GLU A 197 17.39 -13.49 4.31
CA GLU A 197 17.11 -13.78 5.72
C GLU A 197 15.68 -14.24 5.97
N LEU A 198 14.74 -13.75 5.17
CA LEU A 198 13.34 -14.17 5.17
C LEU A 198 13.09 -15.48 4.40
N GLY A 199 14.08 -16.00 3.66
CA GLY A 199 13.91 -17.13 2.75
C GLY A 199 13.08 -16.78 1.52
N LEU A 200 13.10 -15.51 1.13
CA LEU A 200 12.38 -14.95 -0.01
C LEU A 200 13.36 -14.50 -1.11
N THR A 201 12.82 -14.23 -2.27
CA THR A 201 13.50 -13.60 -3.41
C THR A 201 12.62 -12.50 -4.00
N GLU A 202 13.14 -11.72 -4.94
CA GLU A 202 12.33 -10.73 -5.66
C GLU A 202 11.15 -11.37 -6.41
N ASP A 203 11.27 -12.64 -6.82
CA ASP A 203 10.20 -13.39 -7.49
C ASP A 203 8.98 -13.61 -6.62
N ASN A 204 9.10 -13.50 -5.29
CA ASN A 204 7.96 -13.56 -4.38
C ASN A 204 7.14 -12.26 -4.35
N PHE A 205 7.56 -11.24 -5.06
CA PHE A 205 6.87 -9.95 -5.16
C PHE A 205 6.37 -9.71 -6.59
N GLY A 206 5.50 -8.74 -6.77
CA GLY A 206 5.04 -8.31 -8.07
C GLY A 206 6.11 -7.52 -8.86
N ARG A 207 5.82 -7.22 -10.12
CA ARG A 207 6.66 -6.32 -10.93
C ARG A 207 6.81 -4.97 -10.23
N PHE A 208 8.05 -4.54 -10.02
CA PHE A 208 8.33 -3.29 -9.33
C PHE A 208 7.92 -2.09 -10.18
N VAL A 209 7.12 -1.17 -9.61
CA VAL A 209 6.61 0.02 -10.29
C VAL A 209 6.79 1.28 -9.45
N TYR A 210 6.81 2.42 -10.10
CA TYR A 210 6.92 3.73 -9.48
C TYR A 210 5.65 4.57 -9.73
N PRO A 211 5.37 5.59 -8.91
CA PRO A 211 4.26 6.50 -9.14
C PRO A 211 4.26 7.08 -10.57
N GLY A 212 3.11 7.05 -11.22
CA GLY A 212 2.91 7.46 -12.62
C GLY A 212 2.94 6.31 -13.63
N GLU A 213 3.43 5.13 -13.25
CA GLU A 213 3.42 3.97 -14.15
C GLU A 213 2.04 3.30 -14.21
N LYS A 214 1.68 2.81 -15.37
CA LYS A 214 0.47 2.02 -15.56
C LYS A 214 0.65 0.63 -14.97
N ILE A 215 -0.27 0.23 -14.07
CA ILE A 215 -0.36 -1.11 -13.51
C ILE A 215 -1.04 -2.02 -14.54
N GLY A 216 -2.26 -1.70 -14.92
CA GLY A 216 -3.09 -2.46 -15.85
C GLY A 216 -4.33 -1.68 -16.25
N VAL A 217 -5.35 -2.40 -16.70
CA VAL A 217 -6.70 -1.87 -16.93
C VAL A 217 -7.72 -2.71 -16.20
N LEU A 218 -8.90 -2.18 -15.91
CA LEU A 218 -9.99 -2.95 -15.33
C LEU A 218 -10.23 -4.24 -16.13
N THR A 219 -10.33 -5.38 -15.44
CA THR A 219 -10.66 -6.67 -16.08
C THR A 219 -12.03 -6.61 -16.72
N LYS A 220 -12.33 -7.53 -17.64
CA LYS A 220 -13.65 -7.62 -18.28
C LYS A 220 -14.78 -7.84 -17.29
N GLU A 221 -14.51 -8.59 -16.23
CA GLU A 221 -15.45 -8.81 -15.13
C GLU A 221 -15.77 -7.47 -14.45
N ILE A 222 -14.75 -6.71 -14.05
CA ILE A 222 -14.94 -5.42 -13.38
C ILE A 222 -15.63 -4.41 -14.28
N GLN A 223 -15.28 -4.38 -15.58
CA GLN A 223 -15.99 -3.56 -16.57
C GLN A 223 -17.47 -3.87 -16.59
N THR A 224 -17.84 -5.15 -16.60
CA THR A 224 -19.24 -5.60 -16.60
C THR A 224 -19.96 -5.23 -15.30
N ILE A 225 -19.31 -5.47 -14.15
CA ILE A 225 -19.90 -5.21 -12.82
C ILE A 225 -20.13 -3.70 -12.60
N THR A 226 -19.23 -2.86 -13.08
CA THR A 226 -19.26 -1.41 -12.82
C THR A 226 -19.98 -0.61 -13.94
N GLY A 227 -20.08 -1.17 -15.11
CA GLY A 227 -20.56 -0.46 -16.32
C GLY A 227 -19.50 0.46 -16.95
N LEU A 228 -18.25 0.38 -16.48
CA LEU A 228 -17.13 1.17 -16.99
C LEU A 228 -16.42 0.45 -18.15
N GLY A 229 -15.64 1.20 -18.93
CA GLY A 229 -14.74 0.65 -19.95
C GLY A 229 -13.41 0.13 -19.34
N ALA A 230 -12.44 -0.10 -20.22
CA ALA A 230 -11.08 -0.51 -19.84
C ALA A 230 -10.28 0.66 -19.24
N ILE A 231 -10.72 1.16 -18.10
CA ILE A 231 -10.07 2.28 -17.40
C ILE A 231 -8.70 1.82 -16.89
N PRO A 232 -7.62 2.59 -17.11
CA PRO A 232 -6.31 2.27 -16.58
C PRO A 232 -6.25 2.49 -15.06
N VAL A 233 -5.58 1.57 -14.37
CA VAL A 233 -5.12 1.72 -12.99
C VAL A 233 -3.67 2.15 -13.03
N ILE A 234 -3.37 3.26 -12.38
CA ILE A 234 -2.05 3.91 -12.37
C ILE A 234 -1.47 3.77 -10.96
N ALA A 235 -0.21 3.39 -10.87
CA ALA A 235 0.53 3.45 -9.63
C ALA A 235 0.61 4.92 -9.17
N VAL A 236 0.07 5.19 -8.00
CA VAL A 236 0.23 6.47 -7.30
C VAL A 236 1.25 6.29 -6.19
N ALA A 237 1.50 7.30 -5.36
CA ALA A 237 2.18 7.07 -4.10
C ALA A 237 1.27 6.18 -3.23
N GLY A 238 1.46 4.85 -3.30
CA GLY A 238 0.55 3.85 -2.72
C GLY A 238 0.48 3.87 -1.18
N HIS A 239 1.42 4.55 -0.51
CA HIS A 239 1.36 4.85 0.91
C HIS A 239 0.64 6.18 1.14
N ASP A 240 -0.45 6.19 1.94
CA ASP A 240 -1.28 7.37 2.24
C ASP A 240 -0.47 8.61 2.67
N THR A 241 0.53 8.40 3.52
CA THR A 241 1.44 9.47 3.93
C THR A 241 2.30 9.98 2.76
N ALA A 242 2.77 9.10 1.87
CA ALA A 242 3.53 9.53 0.70
C ALA A 242 2.66 10.32 -0.28
N SER A 243 1.40 9.93 -0.47
CA SER A 243 0.40 10.71 -1.21
C SER A 243 0.17 12.07 -0.57
N ALA A 244 0.04 12.14 0.76
CA ALA A 244 -0.11 13.40 1.48
C ALA A 244 1.11 14.32 1.32
N VAL A 245 2.33 13.77 1.38
CA VAL A 245 3.58 14.54 1.17
C VAL A 245 3.65 15.05 -0.26
N ALA A 246 3.32 14.22 -1.25
CA ALA A 246 3.29 14.64 -2.66
C ALA A 246 2.27 15.77 -2.94
N ALA A 247 1.22 15.86 -2.13
CA ALA A 247 0.18 16.89 -2.24
C ALA A 247 0.50 18.20 -1.52
N VAL A 248 1.62 18.30 -0.79
CA VAL A 248 2.00 19.53 -0.08
C VAL A 248 2.25 20.66 -1.07
N PRO A 249 1.56 21.81 -0.96
CA PRO A 249 1.69 22.93 -1.89
C PRO A 249 2.94 23.76 -1.60
N ALA A 250 4.11 23.11 -1.57
CA ALA A 250 5.38 23.78 -1.33
C ALA A 250 5.74 24.71 -2.50
N LEU A 251 6.22 25.91 -2.18
CA LEU A 251 6.64 26.90 -3.17
C LEU A 251 8.13 26.80 -3.53
N ASP A 252 8.92 26.19 -2.65
CA ASP A 252 10.35 25.97 -2.83
C ASP A 252 10.78 24.67 -2.15
N ARG A 253 12.10 24.37 -2.15
CA ARG A 253 12.66 23.14 -1.56
C ARG A 253 12.89 23.21 -0.05
N ASN A 254 12.74 24.39 0.57
CA ASN A 254 12.97 24.60 1.99
C ASN A 254 11.64 24.59 2.75
N PHE A 255 11.02 23.44 2.84
CA PHE A 255 9.77 23.28 3.57
C PHE A 255 9.82 22.10 4.53
N ALA A 256 9.00 22.17 5.56
CA ALA A 256 8.66 21.03 6.40
C ALA A 256 7.17 20.72 6.21
N TYR A 257 6.83 19.46 6.24
CA TYR A 257 5.44 19.01 6.20
C TYR A 257 5.02 18.42 7.54
N LEU A 258 3.73 18.48 7.82
CA LEU A 258 3.08 17.79 8.91
C LEU A 258 1.87 17.02 8.36
N SER A 259 2.01 15.69 8.25
CA SER A 259 0.88 14.81 7.97
C SER A 259 0.25 14.42 9.29
N SER A 260 -0.98 14.86 9.53
CA SER A 260 -1.69 14.64 10.79
C SER A 260 -2.99 13.86 10.54
N GLY A 261 -3.01 12.60 10.93
CA GLY A 261 -4.13 11.69 10.84
C GLY A 261 -4.15 10.75 12.04
N THR A 262 -4.19 9.44 11.81
CA THR A 262 -4.00 8.43 12.86
C THR A 262 -2.63 8.58 13.53
N TRP A 263 -1.62 8.94 12.75
CA TRP A 263 -0.29 9.37 13.16
C TRP A 263 -0.09 10.85 12.87
N SER A 264 0.82 11.49 13.60
CA SER A 264 1.31 12.83 13.28
C SER A 264 2.78 12.71 12.90
N LEU A 265 3.06 12.88 11.61
CA LEU A 265 4.39 12.72 11.02
C LEU A 265 4.88 14.05 10.52
N MET A 266 5.96 14.56 11.11
CA MET A 266 6.64 15.78 10.66
C MET A 266 7.92 15.39 9.93
N GLY A 267 8.18 16.03 8.80
CA GLY A 267 9.37 15.72 8.02
C GLY A 267 9.81 16.86 7.11
N VAL A 268 10.98 16.64 6.52
CA VAL A 268 11.57 17.46 5.47
C VAL A 268 12.03 16.56 4.34
N GLU A 269 12.09 17.06 3.12
CA GLU A 269 12.73 16.36 2.01
C GLU A 269 14.25 16.49 2.10
N THR A 270 14.94 15.36 1.94
CA THR A 270 16.41 15.31 1.93
C THR A 270 16.91 14.26 0.97
N CYS A 271 18.04 14.50 0.33
CA CYS A 271 18.71 13.53 -0.55
C CYS A 271 19.66 12.59 0.20
N LEU A 272 19.93 12.85 1.47
CA LEU A 272 20.86 12.07 2.29
C LEU A 272 20.11 11.27 3.34
N LEU A 273 20.56 10.03 3.54
CA LEU A 273 20.13 9.23 4.67
C LEU A 273 20.76 9.81 5.94
N TYR A 274 19.94 10.35 6.82
CA TYR A 274 20.38 10.75 8.15
C TYR A 274 20.17 9.59 9.12
N THR A 275 21.21 9.28 9.88
CA THR A 275 21.05 8.40 11.03
C THR A 275 20.33 9.20 12.11
N SER A 276 19.06 8.98 12.31
CA SER A 276 18.43 9.43 13.52
C SER A 276 18.73 8.42 14.62
N ASP A 277 19.34 8.86 15.69
CA ASP A 277 19.41 8.12 16.95
C ASP A 277 18.07 8.22 17.71
N ALA A 278 16.99 8.58 17.02
CA ALA A 278 15.66 8.47 17.57
C ALA A 278 15.32 6.99 17.73
N ALA A 279 15.98 6.38 18.68
CA ALA A 279 15.74 5.03 19.15
C ALA A 279 14.89 5.10 20.40
#